data_82b51dba72a9cf0aaf589b19f66de7e0
#
_entry.id   82b51dba72a9cf0aaf589b19f66de7e0
#
_cell.length_a   1.000
_cell.length_b   1.000
_cell.length_c   1.000
_cell.angle_alpha   90.00
_cell.angle_beta   90.00
_cell.angle_gamma   90.00
#
_symmetry.space_group_name_H-M   'P 1'
#
loop_
_entity.id
_entity.type
_entity.pdbx_description
1 polymer ?
#
loop_
_entity_poly.entity_id
_entity_poly.type
_entity_poly.pdbx_seq_one_letter_code
_entity_poly.pdbx_strand_id
1 'polypeptide(L)'
;MKEQTAVMQGQQVTENIWCCPGGIYRWTYEYHMLRNPTILFTVWKVLGISFGAVFLFTLIIDLIQGVIGSVSDLWAASKIFVILAGVFFVLSLLSYFILAAVFGWKYQVLFEMTEESVTHIQMPRQVKKAEAIAWLTFIVGAAANRPAVAGAGLLSTAKSSSKSIFKEVETVKVRRKHNTIHVNQLFDKN
;
A
#
# COMPACT_ATOMS: atom_id res chain seq x y z
N MET A 1 -2.07 -19.26 14.30
CA MET A 1 -3.33 -19.86 14.78
C MET A 1 -3.72 -19.40 16.19
N LYS A 2 -2.86 -19.50 17.21
CA LYS A 2 -3.19 -19.06 18.60
C LYS A 2 -3.56 -17.57 18.75
N GLU A 3 -2.97 -16.69 17.95
CA GLU A 3 -3.20 -15.24 18.03
C GLU A 3 -4.52 -14.83 17.38
N GLN A 4 -4.95 -15.54 16.32
CA GLN A 4 -6.26 -15.34 15.71
C GLN A 4 -7.41 -15.71 16.66
N THR A 5 -7.24 -16.76 17.43
CA THR A 5 -8.23 -17.23 18.41
C THR A 5 -8.39 -16.25 19.59
N ALA A 6 -7.29 -15.60 20.01
CA ALA A 6 -7.33 -14.62 21.09
C ALA A 6 -8.06 -13.31 20.72
N VAL A 7 -8.06 -12.94 19.45
CA VAL A 7 -8.71 -11.72 18.94
C VAL A 7 -10.20 -11.95 18.61
N MET A 8 -10.62 -13.21 18.41
CA MET A 8 -11.98 -13.60 18.04
C MET A 8 -12.76 -14.18 19.24
N GLN A 9 -12.80 -13.45 20.35
CA GLN A 9 -13.62 -13.83 21.50
C GLN A 9 -15.08 -13.46 21.24
N GLY A 10 -15.91 -14.42 20.84
CA GLY A 10 -17.32 -14.17 20.56
C GLY A 10 -18.05 -15.41 20.05
N GLN A 11 -19.31 -15.25 19.70
CA GLN A 11 -20.13 -16.28 19.08
C GLN A 11 -19.89 -16.31 17.58
N GLN A 12 -19.57 -17.48 17.02
CA GLN A 12 -19.43 -17.64 15.58
C GLN A 12 -20.78 -17.50 14.89
N VAL A 13 -20.91 -16.55 13.98
CA VAL A 13 -22.13 -16.30 13.19
C VAL A 13 -22.09 -17.06 11.87
N THR A 14 -20.93 -17.06 11.20
CA THR A 14 -20.66 -17.81 9.98
C THR A 14 -19.23 -18.34 10.02
N GLU A 15 -18.86 -19.16 9.02
CA GLU A 15 -17.58 -19.87 8.96
C GLU A 15 -16.35 -18.96 9.24
N ASN A 16 -16.44 -17.66 8.92
CA ASN A 16 -15.32 -16.72 9.08
C ASN A 16 -15.69 -15.44 9.85
N ILE A 17 -16.93 -15.30 10.36
CA ILE A 17 -17.41 -14.09 11.02
C ILE A 17 -17.80 -14.41 12.46
N TRP A 18 -17.29 -13.62 13.38
CA TRP A 18 -17.50 -13.72 14.82
C TRP A 18 -18.23 -12.47 15.32
N CYS A 19 -19.28 -12.65 16.10
CA CYS A 19 -19.93 -11.58 16.83
C CYS A 19 -19.33 -11.52 18.23
N CYS A 20 -18.61 -10.45 18.51
CA CYS A 20 -17.99 -10.18 19.80
C CYS A 20 -18.96 -9.42 20.74
N PRO A 21 -18.69 -9.40 22.07
CA PRO A 21 -19.46 -8.58 23.00
C PRO A 21 -19.51 -7.12 22.54
N GLY A 22 -20.70 -6.48 22.63
CA GLY A 22 -20.91 -5.11 22.15
C GLY A 22 -21.39 -4.99 20.70
N GLY A 23 -21.80 -6.10 20.06
CA GLY A 23 -22.33 -6.06 18.69
C GLY A 23 -21.27 -5.83 17.61
N ILE A 24 -20.00 -6.12 17.91
CA ILE A 24 -18.89 -5.94 16.99
C ILE A 24 -18.71 -7.23 16.18
N TYR A 25 -18.82 -7.13 14.86
CA TYR A 25 -18.52 -8.22 13.96
C TYR A 25 -17.05 -8.20 13.57
N ARG A 26 -16.35 -9.34 13.73
CA ARG A 26 -14.94 -9.51 13.40
C ARG A 26 -14.74 -10.63 12.41
N TRP A 27 -13.88 -10.38 11.41
CA TRP A 27 -13.42 -11.43 10.51
C TRP A 27 -11.99 -11.16 10.06
N THR A 28 -11.26 -12.21 9.74
CA THR A 28 -9.91 -12.12 9.18
C THR A 28 -9.97 -12.42 7.70
N TYR A 29 -9.25 -11.62 6.93
CA TYR A 29 -9.02 -11.89 5.52
C TYR A 29 -7.54 -12.16 5.30
N GLU A 30 -7.25 -13.31 4.68
CA GLU A 30 -5.89 -13.71 4.33
C GLU A 30 -5.63 -13.43 2.86
N TYR A 31 -4.69 -12.56 2.60
CA TYR A 31 -4.32 -12.11 1.27
C TYR A 31 -3.04 -12.80 0.82
N HIS A 32 -3.14 -13.66 -0.19
CA HIS A 32 -1.98 -14.31 -0.79
C HIS A 32 -1.26 -13.36 -1.75
N MET A 33 -0.11 -12.83 -1.37
CA MET A 33 0.62 -11.82 -2.13
C MET A 33 0.98 -12.28 -3.55
N LEU A 34 1.32 -13.56 -3.75
CA LEU A 34 1.64 -14.08 -5.09
C LEU A 34 0.42 -14.26 -6.00
N ARG A 35 -0.71 -14.71 -5.44
CA ARG A 35 -1.92 -14.94 -6.24
C ARG A 35 -2.68 -13.67 -6.58
N ASN A 36 -2.48 -12.64 -5.79
CA ASN A 36 -3.18 -11.39 -5.97
C ASN A 36 -2.21 -10.20 -5.84
N PRO A 37 -1.45 -9.87 -6.89
CA PRO A 37 -0.43 -8.83 -6.85
C PRO A 37 -1.00 -7.40 -6.93
N THR A 38 -2.20 -7.16 -6.39
CA THR A 38 -2.87 -5.84 -6.42
C THR A 38 -2.02 -4.75 -5.80
N ILE A 39 -1.29 -5.06 -4.71
CA ILE A 39 -0.38 -4.10 -4.06
C ILE A 39 0.74 -3.70 -5.04
N LEU A 40 1.35 -4.66 -5.71
CA LEU A 40 2.39 -4.42 -6.70
C LEU A 40 1.88 -3.55 -7.86
N PHE A 41 0.71 -3.89 -8.41
CA PHE A 41 0.09 -3.08 -9.48
C PHE A 41 -0.27 -1.66 -9.02
N THR A 42 -0.70 -1.50 -7.77
CA THR A 42 -0.97 -0.16 -7.22
C THR A 42 0.32 0.66 -7.13
N VAL A 43 1.41 0.07 -6.65
CA VAL A 43 2.73 0.71 -6.61
C VAL A 43 3.19 1.08 -8.02
N TRP A 44 3.08 0.16 -8.99
CA TRP A 44 3.45 0.43 -10.38
C TRP A 44 2.61 1.52 -11.03
N LYS A 45 1.31 1.57 -10.72
CA LYS A 45 0.44 2.65 -11.18
C LYS A 45 0.92 4.01 -10.68
N VAL A 46 1.23 4.10 -9.39
CA VAL A 46 1.74 5.35 -8.79
C VAL A 46 3.10 5.72 -9.37
N LEU A 47 4.02 4.77 -9.46
CA LEU A 47 5.33 4.99 -10.10
C LEU A 47 5.18 5.45 -11.55
N GLY A 48 4.35 4.78 -12.33
CA GLY A 48 4.12 5.13 -13.74
C GLY A 48 3.55 6.55 -13.92
N ILE A 49 2.60 6.94 -13.07
CA ILE A 49 2.06 8.31 -13.07
C ILE A 49 3.15 9.32 -12.70
N SER A 50 3.95 9.03 -11.66
CA SER A 50 5.03 9.91 -11.20
C SER A 50 6.12 10.05 -12.27
N PHE A 51 6.58 8.94 -12.85
CA PHE A 51 7.55 8.98 -13.96
C PHE A 51 7.01 9.71 -15.18
N GLY A 52 5.76 9.47 -15.55
CA GLY A 52 5.10 10.16 -16.65
C GLY A 52 5.01 11.68 -16.42
N ALA A 53 4.66 12.10 -15.22
CA ALA A 53 4.58 13.52 -14.85
C ALA A 53 5.96 14.20 -14.92
N VAL A 54 7.00 13.55 -14.35
CA VAL A 54 8.38 14.08 -14.39
C VAL A 54 8.89 14.13 -15.83
N PHE A 55 8.63 13.10 -16.64
CA PHE A 55 9.02 13.05 -18.03
C PHE A 55 8.37 14.18 -18.84
N LEU A 56 7.05 14.38 -18.71
CA LEU A 56 6.34 15.47 -19.37
C LEU A 56 6.88 16.84 -18.94
N PHE A 57 7.13 17.03 -17.65
CA PHE A 57 7.68 18.26 -17.13
C PHE A 57 9.08 18.55 -17.72
N THR A 58 9.94 17.55 -17.77
CA THR A 58 11.27 17.68 -18.37
C THR A 58 11.20 18.00 -19.85
N LEU A 59 10.34 17.30 -20.59
CA LEU A 59 10.13 17.57 -22.03
C LEU A 59 9.67 19.00 -22.28
N ILE A 60 8.77 19.54 -21.47
CA ILE A 60 8.30 20.93 -21.60
C ILE A 60 9.46 21.91 -21.39
N ILE A 61 10.30 21.68 -20.38
CA ILE A 61 11.46 22.53 -20.11
C ILE A 61 12.45 22.46 -21.29
N ASP A 62 12.79 21.26 -21.75
CA ASP A 62 13.74 21.05 -22.83
C ASP A 62 13.25 21.68 -24.16
N LEU A 63 11.94 21.67 -24.39
CA LEU A 63 11.30 22.30 -25.54
C LEU A 63 11.39 23.85 -25.44
N ILE A 64 11.12 24.41 -24.25
CA ILE A 64 11.22 25.88 -24.01
C ILE A 64 12.65 26.36 -24.15
N GLN A 65 13.64 25.57 -23.71
CA GLN A 65 15.06 25.89 -23.81
C GLN A 65 15.66 25.65 -25.20
N GLY A 66 14.88 25.10 -26.13
CA GLY A 66 15.38 24.77 -27.47
C GLY A 66 16.38 23.62 -27.53
N VAL A 67 16.44 22.80 -26.48
CA VAL A 67 17.32 21.61 -26.42
C VAL A 67 16.81 20.53 -27.35
N ILE A 68 15.49 20.40 -27.49
CA ILE A 68 14.84 19.46 -28.41
C ILE A 68 14.49 20.21 -29.69
N GLY A 69 15.35 20.08 -30.70
CA GLY A 69 15.14 20.65 -32.03
C GLY A 69 14.75 19.59 -33.08
N SER A 70 14.93 18.32 -32.75
CA SER A 70 14.72 17.22 -33.70
C SER A 70 14.10 15.99 -33.02
N VAL A 71 13.56 15.08 -33.85
CA VAL A 71 13.03 13.79 -33.37
C VAL A 71 14.11 12.91 -32.72
N SER A 72 15.37 13.04 -33.17
CA SER A 72 16.50 12.33 -32.58
C SER A 72 16.79 12.76 -31.14
N ASP A 73 16.65 14.05 -30.83
CA ASP A 73 16.85 14.58 -29.48
C ASP A 73 15.75 14.09 -28.54
N LEU A 74 14.51 14.08 -29.01
CA LEU A 74 13.39 13.51 -28.28
C LEU A 74 13.61 12.02 -27.98
N TRP A 75 14.12 11.27 -28.97
CA TRP A 75 14.44 9.86 -28.77
C TRP A 75 15.56 9.65 -27.75
N ALA A 76 16.60 10.48 -27.78
CA ALA A 76 17.72 10.42 -26.84
C ALA A 76 17.26 10.71 -25.40
N ALA A 77 16.45 11.75 -25.20
CA ALA A 77 15.84 12.08 -23.91
C ALA A 77 14.96 10.93 -23.38
N SER A 78 14.07 10.40 -24.24
CA SER A 78 13.18 9.30 -23.89
C SER A 78 13.92 8.02 -23.47
N LYS A 79 15.05 7.70 -24.08
CA LYS A 79 15.89 6.53 -23.73
C LYS A 79 16.31 6.52 -22.28
N ILE A 80 16.76 7.65 -21.75
CA ILE A 80 17.21 7.77 -20.36
C ILE A 80 16.06 7.47 -19.41
N PHE A 81 14.88 8.03 -19.67
CA PHE A 81 13.69 7.79 -18.85
C PHE A 81 13.22 6.34 -18.90
N VAL A 82 13.25 5.70 -20.07
CA VAL A 82 12.88 4.28 -20.23
C VAL A 82 13.84 3.38 -19.45
N ILE A 83 15.15 3.62 -19.53
CA ILE A 83 16.16 2.86 -18.79
C ILE A 83 15.93 3.04 -17.28
N LEU A 84 15.77 4.29 -16.84
CA LEU A 84 15.54 4.60 -15.43
C LEU A 84 14.25 3.94 -14.91
N ALA A 85 13.15 4.06 -15.65
CA ALA A 85 11.89 3.41 -15.32
C ALA A 85 12.05 1.88 -15.26
N GLY A 86 12.80 1.27 -16.19
CA GLY A 86 13.11 -0.15 -16.18
C GLY A 86 13.87 -0.59 -14.93
N VAL A 87 14.87 0.17 -14.53
CA VAL A 87 15.64 -0.09 -13.30
C VAL A 87 14.72 -0.03 -12.08
N PHE A 88 13.89 1.01 -11.95
CA PHE A 88 12.94 1.13 -10.83
C PHE A 88 11.90 0.01 -10.83
N PHE A 89 11.45 -0.41 -12.00
CA PHE A 89 10.52 -1.53 -12.14
C PHE A 89 11.14 -2.83 -11.60
N VAL A 90 12.37 -3.15 -11.98
CA VAL A 90 13.08 -4.33 -11.50
C VAL A 90 13.35 -4.25 -10.00
N LEU A 91 13.78 -3.10 -9.49
CA LEU A 91 13.99 -2.88 -8.07
C LEU A 91 12.70 -3.01 -7.26
N SER A 92 11.58 -2.48 -7.76
CA SER A 92 10.28 -2.60 -7.06
C SER A 92 9.79 -4.05 -7.04
N LEU A 93 10.02 -4.80 -8.12
CA LEU A 93 9.70 -6.22 -8.18
C LEU A 93 10.52 -7.03 -7.16
N LEU A 94 11.84 -6.79 -7.13
CA LEU A 94 12.73 -7.43 -6.16
C LEU A 94 12.31 -7.11 -4.72
N SER A 95 12.05 -5.84 -4.42
CA SER A 95 11.58 -5.38 -3.12
C SER A 95 10.25 -6.03 -2.72
N TYR A 96 9.33 -6.19 -3.68
CA TYR A 96 8.06 -6.88 -3.45
C TYR A 96 8.26 -8.34 -3.05
N PHE A 97 9.15 -9.07 -3.72
CA PHE A 97 9.46 -10.47 -3.37
C PHE A 97 10.12 -10.57 -2.00
N ILE A 98 11.06 -9.68 -1.68
CA ILE A 98 11.70 -9.65 -0.36
C ILE A 98 10.64 -9.39 0.73
N LEU A 99 9.78 -8.40 0.53
CA LEU A 99 8.72 -8.07 1.46
C LEU A 99 7.73 -9.25 1.63
N ALA A 100 7.33 -9.87 0.53
CA ALA A 100 6.46 -11.04 0.54
C ALA A 100 7.09 -12.21 1.34
N ALA A 101 8.38 -12.45 1.16
CA ALA A 101 9.12 -13.47 1.92
C ALA A 101 9.16 -13.15 3.42
N VAL A 102 9.44 -11.89 3.79
CA VAL A 102 9.42 -11.43 5.20
C VAL A 102 8.05 -11.63 5.84
N PHE A 103 6.96 -11.34 5.12
CA PHE A 103 5.59 -11.54 5.61
C PHE A 103 5.10 -13.00 5.47
N GLY A 104 5.92 -13.90 4.93
CA GLY A 104 5.57 -15.31 4.77
C GLY A 104 4.52 -15.54 3.67
N TRP A 105 4.55 -14.73 2.61
CA TRP A 105 3.68 -14.78 1.41
C TRP A 105 2.21 -14.52 1.67
N LYS A 106 1.83 -14.25 2.91
CA LYS A 106 0.46 -14.06 3.38
C LYS A 106 0.34 -12.77 4.17
N TYR A 107 -0.55 -11.91 3.71
CA TYR A 107 -0.90 -10.69 4.42
C TYR A 107 -2.27 -10.87 5.06
N GLN A 108 -2.33 -10.74 6.39
CA GLN A 108 -3.56 -10.94 7.16
C GLN A 108 -4.10 -9.60 7.66
N VAL A 109 -5.35 -9.37 7.41
CA VAL A 109 -6.08 -8.18 7.86
C VAL A 109 -7.25 -8.60 8.71
N LEU A 110 -7.40 -7.98 9.85
CA LEU A 110 -8.57 -8.08 10.71
C LEU A 110 -9.53 -6.96 10.37
N PHE A 111 -10.76 -7.31 10.08
CA PHE A 111 -11.85 -6.35 9.93
C PHE A 111 -12.71 -6.36 11.18
N GLU A 112 -13.03 -5.18 11.67
CA GLU A 112 -14.00 -4.95 12.73
C GLU A 112 -15.12 -4.07 12.18
N MET A 113 -16.37 -4.52 12.26
CA MET A 113 -17.54 -3.79 11.81
C MET A 113 -18.47 -3.57 12.99
N THR A 114 -18.86 -2.33 13.17
CA THR A 114 -19.91 -1.88 14.08
C THR A 114 -21.09 -1.34 13.27
N GLU A 115 -22.17 -0.92 13.92
CA GLU A 115 -23.28 -0.24 13.23
C GLU A 115 -22.87 1.09 12.60
N GLU A 116 -21.82 1.73 13.10
CA GLU A 116 -21.39 3.06 12.67
C GLU A 116 -20.18 3.08 11.74
N SER A 117 -19.35 2.04 11.76
CA SER A 117 -18.05 2.06 11.08
C SER A 117 -17.52 0.67 10.74
N VAL A 118 -16.64 0.64 9.75
CA VAL A 118 -15.78 -0.50 9.49
C VAL A 118 -14.32 -0.08 9.66
N THR A 119 -13.58 -0.86 10.44
CA THR A 119 -12.16 -0.65 10.69
C THR A 119 -11.39 -1.85 10.17
N HIS A 120 -10.33 -1.62 9.42
CA HIS A 120 -9.38 -2.66 9.08
C HIS A 120 -8.08 -2.46 9.85
N ILE A 121 -7.58 -3.53 10.46
CA ILE A 121 -6.44 -3.52 11.36
C ILE A 121 -5.42 -4.55 10.85
N GLN A 122 -4.17 -4.16 10.75
CA GLN A 122 -3.09 -5.11 10.46
C GLN A 122 -2.87 -6.02 11.68
N MET A 123 -2.61 -7.30 11.43
CA MET A 123 -2.35 -8.23 12.54
C MET A 123 -1.06 -7.84 13.30
N PRO A 124 -1.04 -7.96 14.65
CA PRO A 124 0.07 -7.49 15.49
C PRO A 124 1.45 -8.01 15.09
N ARG A 125 1.54 -9.25 14.62
CA ARG A 125 2.81 -9.81 14.12
C ARG A 125 3.34 -9.12 12.86
N GLN A 126 2.44 -8.67 12.00
CA GLN A 126 2.80 -7.97 10.78
C GLN A 126 3.21 -6.54 11.09
N VAL A 127 2.52 -5.88 12.03
CA VAL A 127 2.88 -4.55 12.54
C VAL A 127 4.30 -4.58 13.11
N LYS A 128 4.62 -5.53 14.00
CA LYS A 128 5.96 -5.67 14.57
C LYS A 128 7.06 -5.87 13.50
N LYS A 129 6.79 -6.65 12.46
CA LYS A 129 7.73 -6.83 11.33
C LYS A 129 7.89 -5.54 10.54
N ALA A 130 6.79 -4.85 10.24
CA ALA A 130 6.82 -3.58 9.53
C ALA A 130 7.57 -2.51 10.32
N GLU A 131 7.32 -2.40 11.62
CA GLU A 131 8.05 -1.51 12.53
C GLU A 131 9.55 -1.84 12.58
N ALA A 132 9.93 -3.11 12.65
CA ALA A 132 11.33 -3.50 12.62
C ALA A 132 12.04 -3.08 11.34
N ILE A 133 11.38 -3.24 10.18
CA ILE A 133 11.91 -2.78 8.89
C ILE A 133 12.01 -1.25 8.85
N ALA A 134 11.00 -0.55 9.37
CA ALA A 134 10.98 0.90 9.44
C ALA A 134 12.11 1.45 10.30
N TRP A 135 12.34 0.88 11.48
CA TRP A 135 13.45 1.23 12.35
C TRP A 135 14.80 0.94 11.72
N LEU A 136 14.95 -0.21 11.06
CA LEU A 136 16.17 -0.52 10.32
C LEU A 136 16.43 0.50 9.23
N THR A 137 15.40 0.88 8.47
CA THR A 137 15.48 1.89 7.41
C THR A 137 15.88 3.26 7.96
N PHE A 138 15.28 3.64 9.10
CA PHE A 138 15.64 4.88 9.80
C PHE A 138 17.11 4.87 10.24
N ILE A 139 17.58 3.81 10.91
CA ILE A 139 18.95 3.71 11.41
C ILE A 139 19.95 3.74 10.24
N VAL A 140 19.70 2.97 9.19
CA VAL A 140 20.57 2.92 8.00
C VAL A 140 20.57 4.29 7.30
N GLY A 141 19.44 4.94 7.16
CA GLY A 141 19.32 6.26 6.56
C GLY A 141 20.05 7.34 7.37
N ALA A 142 19.93 7.30 8.70
CA ALA A 142 20.62 8.21 9.61
C ALA A 142 22.15 7.97 9.58
N ALA A 143 22.58 6.71 9.66
CA ALA A 143 24.01 6.34 9.62
C ALA A 143 24.68 6.70 8.28
N ALA A 144 23.92 6.59 7.18
CA ALA A 144 24.37 6.96 5.85
C ALA A 144 24.26 8.48 5.55
N ASN A 145 23.87 9.28 6.55
CA ASN A 145 23.59 10.73 6.41
C ASN A 145 22.60 11.04 5.27
N ARG A 146 21.56 10.20 5.14
CA ARG A 146 20.50 10.31 4.13
C ARG A 146 19.15 10.64 4.79
N PRO A 147 18.82 11.92 5.05
CA PRO A 147 17.62 12.31 5.80
C PRO A 147 16.31 11.89 5.11
N ALA A 148 16.30 11.81 3.78
CA ALA A 148 15.13 11.33 3.03
C ALA A 148 14.83 9.85 3.30
N VAL A 149 15.86 8.99 3.42
CA VAL A 149 15.72 7.56 3.74
C VAL A 149 15.30 7.38 5.19
N ALA A 150 15.91 8.14 6.11
CA ALA A 150 15.51 8.13 7.51
C ALA A 150 14.05 8.59 7.70
N GLY A 151 13.65 9.67 7.03
CA GLY A 151 12.27 10.16 7.04
C GLY A 151 11.27 9.14 6.49
N ALA A 152 11.61 8.45 5.39
CA ALA A 152 10.78 7.38 4.84
C ALA A 152 10.58 6.22 5.84
N GLY A 153 11.61 5.85 6.60
CA GLY A 153 11.53 4.88 7.69
C GLY A 153 10.51 5.28 8.75
N LEU A 154 10.57 6.53 9.23
CA LEU A 154 9.61 7.04 10.23
C LEU A 154 8.17 7.09 9.70
N LEU A 155 7.97 7.56 8.47
CA LEU A 155 6.64 7.65 7.85
C LEU A 155 6.00 6.27 7.66
N SER A 156 6.78 5.22 7.47
CA SER A 156 6.27 3.85 7.28
C SER A 156 5.72 3.22 8.57
N THR A 157 6.00 3.77 9.75
CA THR A 157 5.40 3.32 11.02
C THR A 157 4.01 3.88 11.27
N ALA A 158 3.57 4.86 10.49
CA ALA A 158 2.51 5.79 10.90
C ALA A 158 1.08 5.23 10.87
N LYS A 159 0.77 4.11 10.19
CA LYS A 159 -0.65 3.69 10.09
C LYS A 159 -0.83 2.17 10.03
N SER A 160 -1.14 1.58 11.18
CA SER A 160 -1.49 0.15 11.30
C SER A 160 -2.99 -0.14 11.17
N SER A 161 -3.85 0.88 11.16
CA SER A 161 -5.31 0.75 11.04
C SER A 161 -5.92 1.87 10.21
N SER A 162 -7.03 1.59 9.54
CA SER A 162 -7.85 2.58 8.83
C SER A 162 -9.31 2.35 9.18
N LYS A 163 -10.01 3.43 9.53
CA LYS A 163 -11.41 3.41 9.94
C LYS A 163 -12.24 4.19 8.93
N SER A 164 -13.33 3.58 8.46
CA SER A 164 -14.33 4.24 7.61
C SER A 164 -15.63 4.37 8.37
N ILE A 165 -16.10 5.61 8.58
CA ILE A 165 -17.34 5.93 9.29
C ILE A 165 -18.47 5.97 8.27
N PHE A 166 -19.54 5.20 8.48
CA PHE A 166 -20.62 5.07 7.49
C PHE A 166 -21.38 6.37 7.24
N LYS A 167 -21.47 7.25 8.21
CA LYS A 167 -22.08 8.58 8.06
C LYS A 167 -21.32 9.51 7.09
N GLU A 168 -20.04 9.26 6.86
CA GLU A 168 -19.17 10.05 5.99
C GLU A 168 -19.03 9.41 4.59
N VAL A 169 -19.68 8.29 4.36
CA VAL A 169 -19.61 7.55 3.10
C VAL A 169 -20.60 8.12 2.10
N GLU A 170 -20.10 8.65 1.00
CA GLU A 170 -20.96 9.15 -0.10
C GLU A 170 -21.37 8.06 -1.07
N THR A 171 -20.45 7.17 -1.40
CA THR A 171 -20.69 6.13 -2.40
C THR A 171 -20.16 4.78 -1.98
N VAL A 172 -21.02 3.76 -2.16
CA VAL A 172 -20.63 2.35 -1.99
C VAL A 172 -20.70 1.65 -3.34
N LYS A 173 -19.56 1.17 -3.83
CA LYS A 173 -19.47 0.40 -5.09
C LYS A 173 -19.18 -1.07 -4.80
N VAL A 174 -20.16 -1.94 -5.08
CA VAL A 174 -19.99 -3.38 -4.92
C VAL A 174 -19.54 -4.01 -6.24
N ARG A 175 -18.36 -4.62 -6.24
CA ARG A 175 -17.83 -5.39 -7.36
C ARG A 175 -17.91 -6.88 -7.05
N ARG A 176 -19.04 -7.51 -7.36
CA ARG A 176 -19.30 -8.94 -7.06
C ARG A 176 -18.28 -9.89 -7.70
N LYS A 177 -17.79 -9.59 -8.92
CA LYS A 177 -16.77 -10.40 -9.60
C LYS A 177 -15.43 -10.48 -8.85
N HIS A 178 -15.13 -9.49 -8.02
CA HIS A 178 -13.87 -9.40 -7.27
C HIS A 178 -14.08 -9.53 -5.76
N ASN A 179 -15.32 -9.82 -5.30
CA ASN A 179 -15.68 -9.85 -3.89
C ASN A 179 -15.19 -8.60 -3.13
N THR A 180 -15.34 -7.43 -3.76
CA THR A 180 -14.79 -6.18 -3.25
C THR A 180 -15.91 -5.15 -3.08
N ILE A 181 -15.91 -4.50 -1.92
CA ILE A 181 -16.78 -3.36 -1.62
C ILE A 181 -15.86 -2.14 -1.48
N HIS A 182 -16.04 -1.15 -2.33
CA HIS A 182 -15.35 0.14 -2.22
C HIS A 182 -16.26 1.10 -1.47
N VAL A 183 -15.78 1.58 -0.35
CA VAL A 183 -16.42 2.59 0.49
C VAL A 183 -15.64 3.88 0.30
N ASN A 184 -16.27 4.89 -0.34
CA ASN A 184 -15.62 6.16 -0.64
C ASN A 184 -16.07 7.21 0.37
N GLN A 185 -15.13 7.76 1.11
CA GLN A 185 -15.30 8.96 1.93
C GLN A 185 -14.82 10.18 1.15
N LEU A 186 -15.44 11.34 1.35
CA LEU A 186 -15.08 12.60 0.67
C LEU A 186 -13.67 13.08 1.03
N PHE A 187 -13.27 12.86 2.28
CA PHE A 187 -11.92 13.19 2.78
C PHE A 187 -11.51 12.15 3.83
N ASP A 188 -10.34 11.56 3.66
CA ASP A 188 -9.67 10.79 4.72
C ASP A 188 -9.14 11.81 5.74
N LYS A 189 -9.99 12.22 6.69
CA LYS A 189 -9.61 13.07 7.81
C LYS A 189 -8.89 12.22 8.85
N ASN A 190 -7.59 12.04 8.66
CA ASN A 190 -6.69 11.54 9.70
C ASN A 190 -5.36 12.27 9.66
#